data_d1e9d3779389f0be405d23028b8bf2e0
#
_entry.id   d1e9d3779389f0be405d23028b8bf2e0
#
_cell.length_a   1.000
_cell.length_b   1.000
_cell.length_c   1.000
_cell.angle_alpha   90.00
_cell.angle_beta   90.00
_cell.angle_gamma   90.00
#
_symmetry.space_group_name_H-M   'P 1'
#
loop_
_entity.id
_entity.type
_entity.pdbx_description
1 polymer ?
#
loop_
_entity_poly.entity_id
_entity_poly.type
_entity_poly.pdbx_seq_one_letter_code
_entity_poly.pdbx_strand_id
1 'polypeptide(L)'
;MKFLQKLGKALMLPVAVLPICGILMGIGYWLCPATMQGGDIHGAANLIGLFLVKAGGALIDNMAILFAIGVGVGMSEKNDGTGGIAALASWLMLTTLLSTGFVTTIMPSIADSATKTLAFDKIANPFIGILAGIIGSTCYNKFKSTKLPDWLSFFSGKRCVAIIAGVVSIIVSVVLLFVWPLLFSALVALGKAIAGMDVVGAGIYAFLNRLLIPTGLHHALNNVFWFDTIGLGDLQHFWAGETSADVSWSLGMYMSGFFPCMMFGIPGAALAMVKCAKPAKKKVAIGLLHLQRSVHLSVV
;
A
#
# COMPACT_ATOMS: atom_id res chain seq x y z
N MET A 1 -12.21 -15.95 11.34
CA MET A 1 -12.86 -14.62 11.38
C MET A 1 -12.18 -13.62 12.33
N LYS A 2 -11.83 -13.98 13.58
CA LYS A 2 -11.19 -13.03 14.54
C LYS A 2 -9.87 -12.42 14.05
N PHE A 3 -9.03 -13.17 13.33
CA PHE A 3 -7.75 -12.68 12.80
C PHE A 3 -7.94 -11.58 11.74
N LEU A 4 -8.75 -11.83 10.71
CA LEU A 4 -9.04 -10.86 9.65
C LEU A 4 -9.70 -9.59 10.18
N GLN A 5 -10.58 -9.71 11.17
CA GLN A 5 -11.18 -8.54 11.82
C GLN A 5 -10.15 -7.71 12.60
N LYS A 6 -9.20 -8.38 13.26
CA LYS A 6 -8.12 -7.70 14.00
C LYS A 6 -7.15 -7.03 13.02
N LEU A 7 -6.80 -7.72 11.93
CA LEU A 7 -5.98 -7.16 10.86
C LEU A 7 -6.67 -5.95 10.21
N GLY A 8 -7.97 -6.06 9.86
CA GLY A 8 -8.72 -4.94 9.29
C GLY A 8 -8.75 -3.71 10.19
N LYS A 9 -8.91 -3.90 11.51
CA LYS A 9 -8.80 -2.78 12.48
C LYS A 9 -7.40 -2.18 12.54
N ALA A 10 -6.36 -3.00 12.49
CA ALA A 10 -4.96 -2.54 12.51
C ALA A 10 -4.61 -1.74 11.24
N LEU A 11 -5.17 -2.10 10.09
CA LEU A 11 -4.99 -1.39 8.83
C LEU A 11 -5.67 -0.01 8.79
N MET A 12 -6.65 0.26 9.64
CA MET A 12 -7.31 1.58 9.68
C MET A 12 -6.37 2.70 10.10
N LEU A 13 -5.39 2.42 10.96
CA LEU A 13 -4.49 3.45 11.48
C LEU A 13 -3.59 4.05 10.39
N PRO A 14 -2.83 3.26 9.62
CA PRO A 14 -2.03 3.79 8.51
C PRO A 14 -2.88 4.39 7.38
N VAL A 15 -4.07 3.83 7.11
CA VAL A 15 -4.99 4.36 6.10
C VAL A 15 -5.52 5.75 6.47
N ALA A 16 -5.68 6.05 7.76
CA ALA A 16 -6.17 7.35 8.22
C ALA A 16 -5.24 8.54 7.85
N VAL A 17 -4.01 8.27 7.43
CA VAL A 17 -3.06 9.31 6.96
C VAL A 17 -3.31 9.70 5.50
N LEU A 18 -3.91 8.81 4.69
CA LEU A 18 -4.09 9.03 3.24
C LEU A 18 -4.91 10.27 2.86
N PRO A 19 -5.99 10.66 3.56
CA PRO A 19 -6.74 11.87 3.25
C PRO A 19 -5.88 13.14 3.25
N ILE A 20 -4.96 13.26 4.21
CA ILE A 20 -4.07 14.43 4.28
C ILE A 20 -3.10 14.45 3.07
N CYS A 21 -2.62 13.28 2.66
CA CYS A 21 -1.78 13.15 1.47
C CYS A 21 -2.54 13.59 0.22
N GLY A 22 -3.78 13.13 0.05
CA GLY A 22 -4.63 13.48 -1.08
C GLY A 22 -4.91 14.99 -1.15
N ILE A 23 -5.19 15.63 0.00
CA ILE A 23 -5.42 17.08 0.06
C ILE A 23 -4.13 17.84 -0.32
N LEU A 24 -2.98 17.47 0.25
CA LEU A 24 -1.71 18.13 -0.05
C LEU A 24 -1.33 17.98 -1.52
N MET A 25 -1.45 16.78 -2.06
CA MET A 25 -1.14 16.52 -3.47
C MET A 25 -2.16 17.20 -4.40
N GLY A 26 -3.45 17.17 -4.09
CA GLY A 26 -4.49 17.82 -4.89
C GLY A 26 -4.27 19.34 -4.99
N ILE A 27 -4.00 20.01 -3.86
CA ILE A 27 -3.67 21.44 -3.87
C ILE A 27 -2.34 21.68 -4.61
N GLY A 28 -1.36 20.80 -4.41
CA GLY A 28 -0.06 20.89 -5.05
C GLY A 28 -0.14 20.76 -6.57
N TYR A 29 -0.90 19.82 -7.10
CA TYR A 29 -1.15 19.64 -8.53
C TYR A 29 -1.95 20.81 -9.13
N TRP A 30 -2.90 21.37 -8.37
CA TRP A 30 -3.63 22.56 -8.81
C TRP A 30 -2.72 23.80 -8.92
N LEU A 31 -1.79 23.97 -7.98
CA LEU A 31 -0.83 25.09 -8.02
C LEU A 31 0.30 24.86 -9.05
N CYS A 32 0.69 23.63 -9.30
CA CYS A 32 1.78 23.28 -10.21
C CYS A 32 1.39 22.06 -11.08
N PRO A 33 0.58 22.24 -12.13
CA PRO A 33 0.21 21.18 -13.07
C PRO A 33 1.41 20.51 -13.75
N ALA A 34 2.51 21.25 -13.91
CA ALA A 34 3.76 20.74 -14.50
C ALA A 34 4.36 19.53 -13.74
N THR A 35 4.02 19.34 -12.47
CA THR A 35 4.45 18.16 -11.69
C THR A 35 3.78 16.85 -12.18
N MET A 36 2.64 16.92 -12.86
CA MET A 36 1.97 15.76 -13.46
C MET A 36 2.27 15.62 -14.96
N GLN A 37 2.23 16.73 -15.67
CA GLN A 37 2.31 16.76 -17.14
C GLN A 37 3.74 16.91 -17.67
N GLY A 38 4.70 17.13 -16.78
CA GLY A 38 6.06 17.52 -17.15
C GLY A 38 6.11 19.00 -17.57
N GLY A 39 7.29 19.57 -17.54
CA GLY A 39 7.55 20.97 -17.91
C GLY A 39 8.40 21.70 -16.89
N ASP A 40 8.73 22.95 -17.21
CA ASP A 40 9.56 23.78 -16.36
C ASP A 40 8.80 24.31 -15.16
N ILE A 41 9.41 24.16 -13.98
CA ILE A 41 8.81 24.59 -12.71
C ILE A 41 9.47 25.92 -12.30
N HIS A 42 8.82 27.02 -12.67
CA HIS A 42 9.29 28.37 -12.33
C HIS A 42 8.19 29.18 -11.61
N GLY A 43 8.61 30.10 -10.74
CA GLY A 43 7.72 30.96 -9.98
C GLY A 43 7.31 30.39 -8.60
N ALA A 44 6.99 31.30 -7.68
CA ALA A 44 6.72 30.97 -6.28
C ALA A 44 5.52 30.02 -6.10
N ALA A 45 4.45 30.20 -6.87
CA ALA A 45 3.27 29.34 -6.79
C ALA A 45 3.57 27.88 -7.18
N ASN A 46 4.33 27.69 -8.29
CA ASN A 46 4.74 26.37 -8.74
C ASN A 46 5.68 25.68 -7.74
N LEU A 47 6.61 26.43 -7.13
CA LEU A 47 7.49 25.89 -6.08
C LEU A 47 6.71 25.46 -4.84
N ILE A 48 5.72 26.25 -4.41
CA ILE A 48 4.82 25.85 -3.30
C ILE A 48 4.02 24.60 -3.69
N GLY A 49 3.49 24.55 -4.92
CA GLY A 49 2.78 23.38 -5.44
C GLY A 49 3.64 22.13 -5.42
N LEU A 50 4.88 22.21 -5.94
CA LEU A 50 5.85 21.12 -5.90
C LEU A 50 6.16 20.66 -4.47
N PHE A 51 6.35 21.61 -3.54
CA PHE A 51 6.58 21.28 -2.13
C PHE A 51 5.41 20.50 -1.53
N LEU A 52 4.16 20.91 -1.80
CA LEU A 52 2.97 20.21 -1.32
C LEU A 52 2.82 18.82 -1.94
N VAL A 53 3.09 18.67 -3.24
CA VAL A 53 3.12 17.36 -3.91
C VAL A 53 4.13 16.44 -3.26
N LYS A 54 5.36 16.93 -3.02
CA LYS A 54 6.40 16.14 -2.37
C LYS A 54 6.07 15.79 -0.93
N ALA A 55 5.45 16.70 -0.18
CA ALA A 55 5.02 16.46 1.19
C ALA A 55 3.92 15.37 1.28
N GLY A 56 2.92 15.43 0.38
CA GLY A 56 1.89 14.39 0.30
C GLY A 56 2.45 13.06 -0.22
N GLY A 57 3.28 13.11 -1.27
CA GLY A 57 3.95 11.95 -1.85
C GLY A 57 4.83 11.21 -0.85
N ALA A 58 5.55 11.91 0.02
CA ALA A 58 6.43 11.30 1.01
C ALA A 58 5.72 10.26 1.90
N LEU A 59 4.44 10.44 2.21
CA LEU A 59 3.67 9.49 2.99
C LEU A 59 3.12 8.35 2.13
N ILE A 60 2.70 8.63 0.90
CA ILE A 60 2.20 7.61 -0.05
C ILE A 60 3.32 6.68 -0.49
N ASP A 61 4.48 7.22 -0.83
CA ASP A 61 5.66 6.46 -1.26
C ASP A 61 6.18 5.54 -0.14
N ASN A 62 6.00 5.96 1.12
CA ASN A 62 6.37 5.19 2.31
C ASN A 62 5.20 4.45 2.97
N MET A 63 4.08 4.28 2.26
CA MET A 63 2.89 3.64 2.82
C MET A 63 3.17 2.22 3.33
N ALA A 64 4.05 1.48 2.69
CA ALA A 64 4.41 0.12 3.10
C ALA A 64 5.01 0.04 4.51
N ILE A 65 5.88 0.99 4.87
CA ILE A 65 6.45 1.06 6.22
C ILE A 65 5.41 1.50 7.26
N LEU A 66 4.47 2.39 6.86
CA LEU A 66 3.36 2.78 7.72
C LEU A 66 2.44 1.58 8.01
N PHE A 67 2.19 0.72 7.01
CA PHE A 67 1.46 -0.54 7.21
C PHE A 67 2.22 -1.50 8.14
N ALA A 68 3.54 -1.62 8.00
CA ALA A 68 4.33 -2.48 8.88
C ALA A 68 4.17 -2.05 10.35
N ILE A 69 4.38 -0.78 10.64
CA ILE A 69 4.27 -0.23 12.00
C ILE A 69 2.82 -0.32 12.50
N GLY A 70 1.84 0.13 11.69
CA GLY A 70 0.43 0.15 12.07
C GLY A 70 -0.13 -1.23 12.38
N VAL A 71 0.20 -2.24 11.58
CA VAL A 71 -0.17 -3.63 11.82
C VAL A 71 0.59 -4.19 13.02
N GLY A 72 1.88 -3.88 13.14
CA GLY A 72 2.72 -4.29 14.27
C GLY A 72 2.16 -3.84 15.60
N VAL A 73 1.74 -2.58 15.71
CA VAL A 73 1.09 -2.04 16.91
C VAL A 73 -0.34 -2.54 17.06
N GLY A 74 -1.16 -2.42 16.02
CA GLY A 74 -2.60 -2.71 16.08
C GLY A 74 -2.95 -4.17 16.32
N MET A 75 -2.09 -5.11 15.90
CA MET A 75 -2.24 -6.53 16.17
C MET A 75 -1.56 -6.98 17.46
N SER A 76 -0.79 -6.14 18.13
CA SER A 76 -0.25 -6.40 19.46
C SER A 76 -1.35 -6.39 20.52
N GLU A 77 -1.26 -7.28 21.52
CA GLU A 77 -2.32 -7.43 22.54
C GLU A 77 -2.54 -6.16 23.37
N LYS A 78 -1.48 -5.40 23.63
CA LYS A 78 -1.54 -4.17 24.44
C LYS A 78 -1.38 -2.90 23.63
N ASN A 79 -1.45 -2.97 22.28
CA ASN A 79 -1.16 -1.86 21.37
C ASN A 79 0.18 -1.16 21.73
N ASP A 80 1.19 -1.97 22.04
CA ASP A 80 2.47 -1.52 22.56
C ASP A 80 3.41 -1.15 21.40
N GLY A 81 4.14 -0.05 21.53
CA GLY A 81 5.15 0.39 20.57
C GLY A 81 6.25 -0.64 20.29
N THR A 82 6.50 -1.57 21.21
CA THR A 82 7.47 -2.66 21.00
C THR A 82 7.09 -3.54 19.80
N GLY A 83 5.79 -3.81 19.59
CA GLY A 83 5.30 -4.52 18.42
C GLY A 83 5.55 -3.75 17.13
N GLY A 84 5.43 -2.42 17.16
CA GLY A 84 5.75 -1.54 16.04
C GLY A 84 7.23 -1.51 15.71
N ILE A 85 8.11 -1.42 16.73
CA ILE A 85 9.57 -1.46 16.52
C ILE A 85 10.00 -2.82 15.96
N ALA A 86 9.44 -3.92 16.48
CA ALA A 86 9.72 -5.25 15.95
C ALA A 86 9.27 -5.41 14.49
N ALA A 87 8.12 -4.83 14.15
CA ALA A 87 7.62 -4.80 12.77
C ALA A 87 8.49 -3.94 11.85
N LEU A 88 8.95 -2.79 12.32
CA LEU A 88 9.89 -1.94 11.59
C LEU A 88 11.21 -2.67 11.34
N ALA A 89 11.76 -3.33 12.37
CA ALA A 89 12.97 -4.13 12.22
C ALA A 89 12.78 -5.26 11.19
N SER A 90 11.63 -5.95 11.24
CA SER A 90 11.28 -6.98 10.25
C SER A 90 11.18 -6.39 8.84
N TRP A 91 10.54 -5.23 8.69
CA TRP A 91 10.44 -4.53 7.40
C TRP A 91 11.81 -4.20 6.82
N LEU A 92 12.67 -3.57 7.60
CA LEU A 92 14.03 -3.22 7.16
C LEU A 92 14.84 -4.45 6.76
N MET A 93 14.75 -5.54 7.52
CA MET A 93 15.44 -6.79 7.19
C MET A 93 14.90 -7.42 5.91
N LEU A 94 13.58 -7.53 5.76
CA LEU A 94 12.95 -8.10 4.56
C LEU A 94 13.33 -7.30 3.31
N THR A 95 13.21 -5.98 3.35
CA THR A 95 13.50 -5.13 2.18
C THR A 95 14.97 -5.07 1.84
N THR A 96 15.87 -5.17 2.82
CA THR A 96 17.31 -5.19 2.59
C THR A 96 17.76 -6.55 2.05
N LEU A 97 17.36 -7.65 2.68
CA LEU A 97 17.74 -9.01 2.27
C LEU A 97 17.09 -9.45 0.95
N LEU A 98 15.97 -8.84 0.57
CA LEU A 98 15.29 -9.11 -0.69
C LEU A 98 15.45 -7.95 -1.70
N SER A 99 16.39 -7.03 -1.47
CA SER A 99 16.72 -6.01 -2.47
C SER A 99 17.33 -6.63 -3.71
N THR A 100 17.03 -6.08 -4.89
CA THR A 100 17.55 -6.58 -6.17
C THR A 100 19.06 -6.74 -6.16
N GLY A 101 19.79 -5.73 -5.65
CA GLY A 101 21.25 -5.77 -5.60
C GLY A 101 21.80 -6.92 -4.75
N PHE A 102 21.20 -7.19 -3.59
CA PHE A 102 21.63 -8.28 -2.73
C PHE A 102 21.25 -9.65 -3.29
N VAL A 103 20.01 -9.77 -3.81
CA VAL A 103 19.50 -11.04 -4.35
C VAL A 103 20.27 -11.46 -5.61
N THR A 104 20.59 -10.56 -6.52
CA THR A 104 21.39 -10.87 -7.72
C THR A 104 22.83 -11.25 -7.37
N THR A 105 23.37 -10.77 -6.25
CA THR A 105 24.68 -11.18 -5.74
C THR A 105 24.68 -12.62 -5.22
N ILE A 106 23.62 -13.02 -4.51
CA ILE A 106 23.50 -14.40 -3.94
C ILE A 106 23.05 -15.39 -5.03
N MET A 107 22.14 -14.98 -5.91
CA MET A 107 21.55 -15.82 -6.96
C MET A 107 21.65 -15.10 -8.32
N PRO A 108 22.80 -15.17 -9.01
CA PRO A 108 22.99 -14.52 -10.30
C PRO A 108 21.96 -14.91 -11.36
N SER A 109 21.41 -16.15 -11.29
CA SER A 109 20.35 -16.63 -12.18
C SER A 109 19.04 -15.83 -12.13
N ILE A 110 18.86 -14.95 -11.13
CA ILE A 110 17.71 -14.04 -11.06
C ILE A 110 17.89 -12.90 -12.04
N ALA A 111 19.12 -12.44 -12.25
CA ALA A 111 19.44 -11.39 -13.20
C ALA A 111 19.10 -11.75 -14.66
N ASP A 112 19.07 -13.04 -14.99
CA ASP A 112 18.75 -13.53 -16.34
C ASP A 112 17.26 -13.37 -16.71
N SER A 113 16.40 -13.05 -15.72
CA SER A 113 14.95 -12.90 -15.93
C SER A 113 14.47 -11.53 -15.49
N ALA A 114 14.10 -10.69 -16.47
CA ALA A 114 13.56 -9.34 -16.21
C ALA A 114 12.37 -9.36 -15.21
N THR A 115 11.45 -10.32 -15.33
CA THR A 115 10.29 -10.43 -14.41
C THR A 115 10.71 -10.76 -12.98
N LYS A 116 11.74 -11.61 -12.79
CA LYS A 116 12.24 -11.94 -11.44
C LYS A 116 12.99 -10.76 -10.83
N THR A 117 13.79 -10.06 -11.61
CA THR A 117 14.48 -8.83 -11.18
C THR A 117 13.48 -7.77 -10.76
N LEU A 118 12.43 -7.54 -11.58
CA LEU A 118 11.35 -6.61 -11.28
C LEU A 118 10.59 -6.98 -10.00
N ALA A 119 10.41 -8.28 -9.72
CA ALA A 119 9.77 -8.74 -8.49
C ALA A 119 10.51 -8.23 -7.24
N PHE A 120 11.84 -8.26 -7.25
CA PHE A 120 12.65 -7.77 -6.13
C PHE A 120 12.84 -6.25 -6.15
N ASP A 121 12.79 -5.60 -7.30
CA ASP A 121 12.77 -4.15 -7.40
C ASP A 121 11.51 -3.56 -6.75
N LYS A 122 10.39 -4.25 -6.84
CA LYS A 122 9.11 -3.88 -6.22
C LYS A 122 8.85 -4.56 -4.87
N ILE A 123 9.90 -4.95 -4.13
CA ILE A 123 9.76 -5.62 -2.83
C ILE A 123 9.22 -4.66 -1.75
N ALA A 124 9.51 -3.37 -1.84
CA ALA A 124 9.04 -2.35 -0.90
C ALA A 124 7.57 -2.00 -1.15
N ASN A 125 6.67 -2.98 -0.95
CA ASN A 125 5.24 -2.83 -1.19
C ASN A 125 4.41 -3.08 0.08
N PRO A 126 3.13 -2.62 0.12
CA PRO A 126 2.27 -2.76 1.30
C PRO A 126 2.02 -4.21 1.75
N PHE A 127 2.07 -5.19 0.84
CA PHE A 127 1.93 -6.60 1.22
C PHE A 127 3.09 -7.06 2.13
N ILE A 128 4.32 -6.74 1.74
CA ILE A 128 5.51 -7.02 2.57
C ILE A 128 5.46 -6.20 3.86
N GLY A 129 4.95 -4.96 3.82
CA GLY A 129 4.71 -4.17 5.03
C GLY A 129 3.74 -4.84 6.00
N ILE A 130 2.60 -5.34 5.52
CA ILE A 130 1.63 -6.08 6.34
C ILE A 130 2.27 -7.36 6.89
N LEU A 131 3.03 -8.09 6.08
CA LEU A 131 3.73 -9.30 6.53
C LEU A 131 4.73 -9.00 7.65
N ALA A 132 5.53 -7.94 7.50
CA ALA A 132 6.44 -7.47 8.55
C ALA A 132 5.70 -7.10 9.83
N GLY A 133 4.55 -6.43 9.70
CA GLY A 133 3.67 -6.10 10.82
C GLY A 133 3.14 -7.34 11.54
N ILE A 134 2.74 -8.37 10.81
CA ILE A 134 2.29 -9.65 11.35
C ILE A 134 3.44 -10.36 12.09
N ILE A 135 4.66 -10.37 11.53
CA ILE A 135 5.84 -10.93 12.17
C ILE A 135 6.08 -10.22 13.52
N GLY A 136 6.18 -8.87 13.48
CA GLY A 136 6.44 -8.08 14.69
C GLY A 136 5.40 -8.27 15.78
N SER A 137 4.10 -8.19 15.42
CA SER A 137 3.00 -8.38 16.39
C SER A 137 2.92 -9.81 16.92
N THR A 138 3.19 -10.82 16.10
CA THR A 138 3.18 -12.22 16.51
C THR A 138 4.34 -12.50 17.47
N CYS A 139 5.53 -12.02 17.15
CA CYS A 139 6.70 -12.10 18.04
C CYS A 139 6.44 -11.38 19.36
N TYR A 140 5.83 -10.19 19.33
CA TYR A 140 5.43 -9.48 20.53
C TYR A 140 4.47 -10.29 21.39
N ASN A 141 3.37 -10.75 20.82
CA ASN A 141 2.34 -11.48 21.56
C ASN A 141 2.88 -12.75 22.21
N LYS A 142 3.82 -13.43 21.56
CA LYS A 142 4.38 -14.70 22.04
C LYS A 142 5.55 -14.53 23.02
N PHE A 143 6.40 -13.52 22.81
CA PHE A 143 7.69 -13.43 23.50
C PHE A 143 7.84 -12.25 24.48
N LYS A 144 6.82 -11.37 24.61
CA LYS A 144 6.85 -10.18 25.48
C LYS A 144 7.14 -10.45 26.96
N SER A 145 6.94 -11.67 27.42
CA SER A 145 7.16 -12.10 28.82
C SER A 145 8.23 -13.19 28.97
N THR A 146 9.02 -13.45 27.94
CA THR A 146 10.07 -14.46 27.95
C THR A 146 11.18 -14.05 28.91
N LYS A 147 11.52 -14.94 29.84
CA LYS A 147 12.68 -14.81 30.74
C LYS A 147 13.84 -15.52 30.10
N LEU A 148 14.94 -14.81 29.93
CA LEU A 148 16.20 -15.34 29.44
C LEU A 148 17.12 -15.70 30.65
N PRO A 149 18.14 -16.56 30.46
CA PRO A 149 19.15 -16.86 31.48
C PRO A 149 19.81 -15.59 32.00
N ASP A 150 20.38 -15.64 33.23
CA ASP A 150 20.91 -14.47 33.94
C ASP A 150 21.94 -13.67 33.14
N TRP A 151 22.78 -14.32 32.36
CA TRP A 151 23.78 -13.67 31.49
C TRP A 151 23.19 -12.92 30.31
N LEU A 152 21.95 -13.20 29.93
CA LEU A 152 21.16 -12.50 28.91
C LEU A 152 19.95 -11.75 29.50
N SER A 153 19.86 -11.64 30.82
CA SER A 153 18.69 -11.07 31.51
C SER A 153 18.34 -9.64 31.03
N PHE A 154 19.35 -8.86 30.63
CA PHE A 154 19.16 -7.52 30.04
C PHE A 154 18.23 -7.54 28.83
N PHE A 155 18.24 -8.59 28.02
CA PHE A 155 17.40 -8.74 26.84
C PHE A 155 16.06 -9.42 27.14
N SER A 156 15.76 -9.75 28.38
CA SER A 156 14.51 -10.41 28.78
C SER A 156 13.26 -9.54 28.52
N GLY A 157 12.13 -10.19 28.39
CA GLY A 157 10.82 -9.54 28.23
C GLY A 157 10.66 -8.83 26.87
N LYS A 158 10.18 -7.60 26.87
CA LYS A 158 9.89 -6.85 25.66
C LYS A 158 11.12 -6.60 24.77
N ARG A 159 12.31 -6.51 25.34
CA ARG A 159 13.56 -6.29 24.61
C ARG A 159 13.93 -7.47 23.69
N CYS A 160 13.55 -8.67 24.09
CA CYS A 160 13.78 -9.90 23.32
C CYS A 160 12.96 -9.91 22.00
N VAL A 161 11.82 -9.23 21.98
CA VAL A 161 10.86 -9.29 20.87
C VAL A 161 11.47 -8.85 19.53
N ALA A 162 12.18 -7.72 19.50
CA ALA A 162 12.81 -7.23 18.28
C ALA A 162 13.91 -8.16 17.77
N ILE A 163 14.68 -8.79 18.69
CA ILE A 163 15.74 -9.75 18.34
C ILE A 163 15.13 -10.99 17.69
N ILE A 164 14.08 -11.54 18.30
CA ILE A 164 13.39 -12.72 17.77
C ILE A 164 12.71 -12.38 16.44
N ALA A 165 12.09 -11.21 16.32
CA ALA A 165 11.49 -10.75 15.07
C ALA A 165 12.56 -10.65 13.97
N GLY A 166 13.78 -10.20 14.28
CA GLY A 166 14.91 -10.20 13.37
C GLY A 166 15.27 -11.62 12.89
N VAL A 167 15.43 -12.56 13.79
CA VAL A 167 15.73 -13.97 13.43
C VAL A 167 14.61 -14.57 12.56
N VAL A 168 13.36 -14.36 12.93
CA VAL A 168 12.20 -14.81 12.14
C VAL A 168 12.21 -14.17 10.76
N SER A 169 12.58 -12.89 10.66
CA SER A 169 12.64 -12.17 9.38
C SER A 169 13.72 -12.72 8.45
N ILE A 170 14.86 -13.18 8.98
CA ILE A 170 15.88 -13.88 8.18
C ILE A 170 15.30 -15.16 7.58
N ILE A 171 14.63 -15.98 8.39
CA ILE A 171 14.00 -17.22 7.91
C ILE A 171 12.93 -16.92 6.85
N VAL A 172 12.09 -15.93 7.11
CA VAL A 172 11.04 -15.50 6.16
C VAL A 172 11.66 -14.96 4.87
N SER A 173 12.77 -14.22 4.94
CA SER A 173 13.49 -13.73 3.74
C SER A 173 13.98 -14.88 2.88
N VAL A 174 14.54 -15.93 3.49
CA VAL A 174 14.97 -17.12 2.73
C VAL A 174 13.79 -17.80 2.03
N VAL A 175 12.64 -17.92 2.69
CA VAL A 175 11.43 -18.46 2.08
C VAL A 175 10.93 -17.57 0.94
N LEU A 176 10.88 -16.25 1.16
CA LEU A 176 10.42 -15.28 0.15
C LEU A 176 11.37 -15.19 -1.05
N LEU A 177 12.66 -15.47 -0.88
CA LEU A 177 13.61 -15.51 -1.98
C LEU A 177 13.15 -16.45 -3.12
N PHE A 178 12.49 -17.55 -2.78
CA PHE A 178 11.95 -18.52 -3.72
C PHE A 178 10.47 -18.30 -4.04
N VAL A 179 9.67 -17.95 -3.05
CA VAL A 179 8.21 -17.86 -3.18
C VAL A 179 7.80 -16.54 -3.83
N TRP A 180 8.48 -15.44 -3.52
CA TRP A 180 8.10 -14.10 -4.00
C TRP A 180 8.15 -13.97 -5.54
N PRO A 181 9.22 -14.38 -6.24
CA PRO A 181 9.25 -14.33 -7.69
C PRO A 181 8.15 -15.16 -8.35
N LEU A 182 7.77 -16.29 -7.75
CA LEU A 182 6.69 -17.13 -8.24
C LEU A 182 5.33 -16.43 -8.11
N LEU A 183 5.04 -15.86 -6.94
CA LEU A 183 3.82 -15.08 -6.71
C LEU A 183 3.74 -13.86 -7.63
N PHE A 184 4.82 -13.13 -7.77
CA PHE A 184 4.89 -11.96 -8.63
C PHE A 184 4.71 -12.33 -10.11
N SER A 185 5.37 -13.37 -10.57
CA SER A 185 5.21 -13.88 -11.94
C SER A 185 3.79 -14.34 -12.23
N ALA A 186 3.12 -14.97 -11.27
CA ALA A 186 1.71 -15.34 -11.38
C ALA A 186 0.80 -14.10 -11.47
N LEU A 187 1.07 -13.04 -10.69
CA LEU A 187 0.34 -11.78 -10.77
C LEU A 187 0.54 -11.09 -12.12
N VAL A 188 1.77 -11.06 -12.64
CA VAL A 188 2.09 -10.50 -13.97
C VAL A 188 1.40 -11.30 -15.08
N ALA A 189 1.43 -12.63 -15.01
CA ALA A 189 0.76 -13.50 -15.98
C ALA A 189 -0.77 -13.31 -15.97
N LEU A 190 -1.36 -13.20 -14.76
CA LEU A 190 -2.76 -12.88 -14.59
C LEU A 190 -3.08 -11.49 -15.16
N GLY A 191 -2.23 -10.49 -14.88
CA GLY A 191 -2.37 -9.14 -15.41
C GLY A 191 -2.39 -9.12 -16.94
N LYS A 192 -1.43 -9.79 -17.59
CA LYS A 192 -1.38 -9.90 -19.05
C LYS A 192 -2.61 -10.62 -19.63
N ALA A 193 -3.07 -11.68 -18.98
CA ALA A 193 -4.28 -12.39 -19.41
C ALA A 193 -5.53 -11.49 -19.31
N ILE A 194 -5.66 -10.73 -18.22
CA ILE A 194 -6.76 -9.78 -18.02
C ILE A 194 -6.68 -8.64 -19.05
N ALA A 195 -5.50 -8.09 -19.29
CA ALA A 195 -5.29 -7.02 -20.27
C ALA A 195 -5.70 -7.46 -21.69
N GLY A 196 -5.46 -8.71 -22.05
CA GLY A 196 -5.90 -9.27 -23.33
C GLY A 196 -7.41 -9.49 -23.50
N MET A 197 -8.22 -9.28 -22.44
CA MET A 197 -9.68 -9.44 -22.46
C MET A 197 -10.43 -8.12 -22.68
N ASP A 198 -9.74 -7.02 -22.87
CA ASP A 198 -10.31 -5.68 -23.13
C ASP A 198 -11.33 -5.28 -22.05
N VAL A 199 -12.56 -4.88 -22.41
CA VAL A 199 -13.62 -4.42 -21.49
C VAL A 199 -13.97 -5.47 -20.42
N VAL A 200 -14.02 -6.74 -20.79
CA VAL A 200 -14.27 -7.83 -19.82
C VAL A 200 -13.13 -7.93 -18.80
N GLY A 201 -11.90 -7.76 -19.29
CA GLY A 201 -10.70 -7.71 -18.44
C GLY A 201 -10.77 -6.56 -17.42
N ALA A 202 -11.19 -5.37 -17.83
CA ALA A 202 -11.39 -4.24 -16.93
C ALA A 202 -12.40 -4.56 -15.80
N GLY A 203 -13.50 -5.24 -16.12
CA GLY A 203 -14.47 -5.72 -15.15
C GLY A 203 -13.89 -6.74 -14.15
N ILE A 204 -13.12 -7.72 -14.65
CA ILE A 204 -12.43 -8.71 -13.83
C ILE A 204 -11.40 -8.03 -12.92
N TYR A 205 -10.60 -7.12 -13.47
CA TYR A 205 -9.65 -6.34 -12.69
C TYR A 205 -10.34 -5.56 -11.56
N ALA A 206 -11.41 -4.83 -11.86
CA ALA A 206 -12.14 -4.06 -10.86
C ALA A 206 -12.71 -4.95 -9.74
N PHE A 207 -13.23 -6.13 -10.07
CA PHE A 207 -13.72 -7.11 -9.11
C PHE A 207 -12.58 -7.66 -8.22
N LEU A 208 -11.49 -8.13 -8.83
CA LEU A 208 -10.33 -8.67 -8.10
C LEU A 208 -9.68 -7.61 -7.21
N ASN A 209 -9.56 -6.38 -7.72
CA ASN A 209 -9.03 -5.26 -6.96
C ASN A 209 -9.83 -5.05 -5.67
N ARG A 210 -11.17 -5.02 -5.74
CA ARG A 210 -12.03 -4.87 -4.57
C ARG A 210 -11.94 -6.06 -3.61
N LEU A 211 -11.90 -7.27 -4.15
CA LEU A 211 -11.77 -8.49 -3.35
C LEU A 211 -10.45 -8.54 -2.58
N LEU A 212 -9.38 -8.01 -3.14
CA LEU A 212 -8.03 -8.04 -2.56
C LEU A 212 -7.75 -6.89 -1.58
N ILE A 213 -8.62 -5.88 -1.47
CA ILE A 213 -8.44 -4.75 -0.54
C ILE A 213 -8.11 -5.22 0.89
N PRO A 214 -8.84 -6.19 1.50
CA PRO A 214 -8.58 -6.59 2.88
C PRO A 214 -7.20 -7.23 3.11
N THR A 215 -6.57 -7.74 2.05
CA THR A 215 -5.25 -8.39 2.11
C THR A 215 -4.10 -7.44 1.78
N GLY A 216 -4.39 -6.25 1.23
CA GLY A 216 -3.39 -5.32 0.69
C GLY A 216 -2.81 -5.75 -0.67
N LEU A 217 -3.16 -6.93 -1.20
CA LEU A 217 -2.69 -7.41 -2.50
C LEU A 217 -3.21 -6.60 -3.69
N HIS A 218 -4.30 -5.83 -3.50
CA HIS A 218 -4.79 -4.90 -4.53
C HIS A 218 -3.71 -3.88 -4.95
N HIS A 219 -2.80 -3.49 -4.07
CA HIS A 219 -1.68 -2.62 -4.43
C HIS A 219 -0.70 -3.29 -5.40
N ALA A 220 -0.47 -4.60 -5.25
CA ALA A 220 0.34 -5.36 -6.21
C ALA A 220 -0.37 -5.46 -7.57
N LEU A 221 -1.69 -5.66 -7.57
CA LEU A 221 -2.49 -5.68 -8.78
C LEU A 221 -2.52 -4.30 -9.46
N ASN A 222 -2.68 -3.22 -8.69
CA ASN A 222 -2.59 -1.85 -9.20
C ASN A 222 -1.22 -1.56 -9.84
N ASN A 223 -0.14 -2.06 -9.22
CA ASN A 223 1.20 -1.90 -9.76
C ASN A 223 1.36 -2.54 -11.15
N VAL A 224 0.65 -3.64 -11.39
CA VAL A 224 0.64 -4.33 -12.69
C VAL A 224 -0.05 -3.51 -13.78
N PHE A 225 -1.20 -2.88 -13.47
CA PHE A 225 -2.03 -2.19 -14.48
C PHE A 225 -1.77 -0.67 -14.56
N TRP A 226 -1.54 -0.01 -13.44
CA TRP A 226 -1.40 1.45 -13.37
C TRP A 226 0.02 1.92 -13.64
N PHE A 227 1.00 1.13 -13.23
CA PHE A 227 2.42 1.42 -13.42
C PHE A 227 2.99 0.40 -14.41
N ASP A 228 3.92 0.79 -15.20
CA ASP A 228 4.45 0.09 -16.39
C ASP A 228 5.04 -1.33 -16.16
N THR A 229 4.44 -2.12 -15.27
CA THR A 229 4.93 -3.48 -14.94
C THR A 229 4.72 -4.47 -16.10
N ILE A 230 3.67 -4.29 -16.90
CA ILE A 230 3.35 -5.15 -18.06
C ILE A 230 3.31 -4.37 -19.38
N GLY A 231 3.83 -3.15 -19.40
CA GLY A 231 3.84 -2.27 -20.55
C GLY A 231 2.51 -1.55 -20.79
N LEU A 232 1.63 -1.46 -19.77
CA LEU A 232 0.38 -0.70 -19.87
C LEU A 232 0.55 0.73 -19.33
N GLY A 233 1.03 0.89 -18.10
CA GLY A 233 1.20 2.21 -17.49
C GLY A 233 -0.05 3.11 -17.52
N ASP A 234 -1.25 2.54 -17.46
CA ASP A 234 -2.52 3.23 -17.76
C ASP A 234 -2.71 4.54 -16.97
N LEU A 235 -2.30 4.55 -15.69
CA LEU A 235 -2.34 5.76 -14.86
C LEU A 235 -1.33 6.82 -15.30
N GLN A 236 -0.12 6.41 -15.70
CA GLN A 236 0.95 7.33 -16.10
C GLN A 236 0.62 8.00 -17.42
N HIS A 237 0.16 7.25 -18.42
CA HIS A 237 -0.30 7.77 -19.72
C HIS A 237 -1.51 8.68 -19.55
N PHE A 238 -2.47 8.31 -18.70
CA PHE A 238 -3.63 9.15 -18.39
C PHE A 238 -3.22 10.51 -17.78
N TRP A 239 -2.27 10.50 -16.84
CA TRP A 239 -1.80 11.74 -16.22
C TRP A 239 -0.90 12.57 -17.13
N ALA A 240 -0.19 11.93 -18.06
CA ALA A 240 0.56 12.64 -19.09
C ALA A 240 -0.34 13.39 -20.09
N GLY A 241 -1.66 13.19 -20.01
CA GLY A 241 -2.62 13.82 -20.92
C GLY A 241 -2.66 13.18 -22.31
N GLU A 242 -2.15 11.94 -22.42
CA GLU A 242 -2.24 11.15 -23.65
C GLU A 242 -3.69 10.75 -23.94
N THR A 243 -3.97 10.37 -25.18
CA THR A 243 -5.27 9.92 -25.63
C THR A 243 -5.25 8.44 -26.00
N SER A 244 -6.43 7.83 -26.16
CA SER A 244 -6.53 6.44 -26.61
C SER A 244 -6.01 6.21 -28.04
N ALA A 245 -5.65 7.27 -28.78
CA ALA A 245 -5.00 7.16 -30.08
C ALA A 245 -3.48 6.91 -29.95
N ASP A 246 -2.89 7.27 -28.80
CA ASP A 246 -1.45 7.17 -28.56
C ASP A 246 -1.05 5.80 -27.97
N VAL A 247 -2.02 5.02 -27.55
CA VAL A 247 -1.81 3.70 -26.90
C VAL A 247 -2.62 2.62 -27.62
N SER A 248 -2.28 1.34 -27.40
CA SER A 248 -2.96 0.20 -28.05
C SER A 248 -4.22 -0.29 -27.31
N TRP A 249 -4.64 0.40 -26.25
CA TRP A 249 -5.83 0.08 -25.44
C TRP A 249 -6.66 1.34 -25.18
N SER A 250 -7.86 1.19 -24.62
CA SER A 250 -8.68 2.33 -24.20
C SER A 250 -8.10 2.92 -22.91
N LEU A 251 -7.48 4.09 -23.04
CA LEU A 251 -6.80 4.77 -21.95
C LEU A 251 -7.74 5.06 -20.78
N GLY A 252 -7.30 4.82 -19.56
CA GLY A 252 -8.11 4.96 -18.35
C GLY A 252 -9.08 3.81 -18.11
N MET A 253 -9.09 2.77 -18.94
CA MET A 253 -10.01 1.63 -18.82
C MET A 253 -9.88 0.92 -17.48
N TYR A 254 -8.66 0.75 -16.98
CA TYR A 254 -8.40 0.13 -15.68
C TYR A 254 -8.61 1.09 -14.51
N MET A 255 -8.87 2.37 -14.77
CA MET A 255 -9.18 3.38 -13.76
C MET A 255 -10.66 3.74 -13.70
N SER A 256 -11.43 3.52 -14.79
CA SER A 256 -12.83 3.92 -14.91
C SER A 256 -13.76 3.39 -13.82
N GLY A 257 -13.48 2.21 -13.28
CA GLY A 257 -14.20 1.65 -12.14
C GLY A 257 -14.01 2.41 -10.82
N PHE A 258 -12.96 3.22 -10.69
CA PHE A 258 -12.69 4.00 -9.49
C PHE A 258 -13.42 5.34 -9.51
N PHE A 259 -13.41 6.07 -10.61
CA PHE A 259 -14.06 7.38 -10.71
C PHE A 259 -15.58 7.31 -10.44
N PRO A 260 -16.38 6.45 -11.09
CA PRO A 260 -17.78 6.29 -10.73
C PRO A 260 -17.99 5.88 -9.27
N CYS A 261 -17.12 5.01 -8.73
CA CYS A 261 -17.21 4.58 -7.36
C CYS A 261 -16.90 5.72 -6.37
N MET A 262 -15.91 6.54 -6.65
CA MET A 262 -15.56 7.71 -5.84
C MET A 262 -16.64 8.78 -5.92
N MET A 263 -17.11 9.10 -7.12
CA MET A 263 -18.07 10.21 -7.35
C MET A 263 -19.48 9.88 -6.88
N PHE A 264 -19.96 8.65 -7.05
CA PHE A 264 -21.35 8.27 -6.77
C PHE A 264 -21.47 7.18 -5.72
N GLY A 265 -20.59 6.19 -5.73
CA GLY A 265 -20.63 5.05 -4.80
C GLY A 265 -20.36 5.44 -3.36
N ILE A 266 -19.33 6.26 -3.12
CA ILE A 266 -18.97 6.69 -1.76
C ILE A 266 -20.03 7.64 -1.18
N PRO A 267 -20.52 8.68 -1.89
CA PRO A 267 -21.65 9.48 -1.43
C PRO A 267 -22.91 8.67 -1.17
N GLY A 268 -23.22 7.70 -2.04
CA GLY A 268 -24.34 6.78 -1.84
C GLY A 268 -24.19 5.92 -0.58
N ALA A 269 -23.00 5.40 -0.33
CA ALA A 269 -22.69 4.64 0.89
C ALA A 269 -22.82 5.51 2.15
N ALA A 270 -22.31 6.75 2.13
CA ALA A 270 -22.45 7.68 3.23
C ALA A 270 -23.92 8.03 3.52
N LEU A 271 -24.72 8.24 2.47
CA LEU A 271 -26.16 8.47 2.61
C LEU A 271 -26.89 7.25 3.22
N ALA A 272 -26.53 6.04 2.79
CA ALA A 272 -27.05 4.80 3.36
C ALA A 272 -26.67 4.66 4.84
N MET A 273 -25.44 4.97 5.21
CA MET A 273 -24.98 4.97 6.61
C MET A 273 -25.80 5.95 7.47
N VAL A 274 -26.10 7.15 6.96
CA VAL A 274 -26.94 8.13 7.68
C VAL A 274 -28.36 7.62 7.87
N LYS A 275 -28.95 6.99 6.82
CA LYS A 275 -30.32 6.45 6.89
C LYS A 275 -30.42 5.27 7.85
N CYS A 276 -29.43 4.37 7.86
CA CYS A 276 -29.40 3.17 8.68
C CYS A 276 -28.80 3.38 10.08
N ALA A 277 -28.27 4.58 10.38
CA ALA A 277 -27.65 4.87 11.67
C ALA A 277 -28.65 4.85 12.82
N LYS A 278 -28.28 4.21 13.92
CA LYS A 278 -29.05 4.26 15.18
C LYS A 278 -29.17 5.72 15.65
N PRO A 279 -30.28 6.14 16.31
CA PRO A 279 -30.52 7.53 16.71
C PRO A 279 -29.33 8.16 17.47
N ALA A 280 -28.69 7.41 18.36
CA ALA A 280 -27.55 7.89 19.15
C ALA A 280 -26.29 8.20 18.30
N LYS A 281 -26.15 7.60 17.11
CA LYS A 281 -24.98 7.79 16.21
C LYS A 281 -25.32 8.59 14.96
N LYS A 282 -26.56 9.00 14.80
CA LYS A 282 -27.03 9.69 13.58
C LYS A 282 -26.35 11.03 13.37
N LYS A 283 -26.08 11.80 14.43
CA LYS A 283 -25.36 13.08 14.35
C LYS A 283 -23.92 12.89 13.81
N VAL A 284 -23.22 11.85 14.26
CA VAL A 284 -21.86 11.53 13.78
C VAL A 284 -21.89 11.12 12.31
N ALA A 285 -22.86 10.29 11.91
CA ALA A 285 -23.02 9.88 10.52
C ALA A 285 -23.34 11.07 9.60
N ILE A 286 -24.15 12.03 10.04
CA ILE A 286 -24.44 13.27 9.31
C ILE A 286 -23.17 14.13 9.19
N GLY A 287 -22.38 14.26 10.26
CA GLY A 287 -21.09 14.97 10.21
C GLY A 287 -20.13 14.38 9.18
N LEU A 288 -20.03 13.05 9.09
CA LEU A 288 -19.24 12.37 8.06
C LEU A 288 -19.74 12.66 6.64
N LEU A 289 -21.05 12.72 6.43
CA LEU A 289 -21.64 13.06 5.13
C LEU A 289 -21.32 14.52 4.72
N HIS A 290 -21.35 15.46 5.66
CA HIS A 290 -20.97 16.84 5.40
C HIS A 290 -19.49 16.98 5.07
N LEU A 291 -18.62 16.32 5.84
CA LEU A 291 -17.17 16.29 5.58
C LEU A 291 -16.88 15.74 4.18
N GLN A 292 -17.55 14.67 3.79
CA GLN A 292 -17.39 14.07 2.46
C GLN A 292 -17.88 14.99 1.34
N ARG A 293 -18.98 15.74 1.53
CA ARG A 293 -19.44 16.76 0.57
C ARG A 293 -18.40 17.86 0.39
N SER A 294 -17.79 18.34 1.48
CA SER A 294 -16.77 19.39 1.42
C SER A 294 -15.52 18.91 0.65
N VAL A 295 -15.07 17.69 0.88
CA VAL A 295 -13.93 17.09 0.17
C VAL A 295 -14.27 16.86 -1.31
N HIS A 296 -15.50 16.46 -1.65
CA HIS A 296 -15.93 16.24 -3.03
C HIS A 296 -15.97 17.55 -3.84
N LEU A 297 -16.44 18.64 -3.23
CA LEU A 297 -16.50 19.96 -3.88
C LEU A 297 -15.12 20.62 -4.04
N SER A 298 -14.10 20.16 -3.32
CA SER A 298 -12.73 20.67 -3.43
C SER A 298 -11.86 19.88 -4.42
N VAL A 299 -12.35 18.76 -4.96
CA VAL A 299 -11.60 17.87 -5.87
C VAL A 299 -12.21 17.87 -7.29
N VAL A 300 -13.38 18.50 -7.50
CA VAL A 300 -14.01 18.78 -8.80
C VAL A 300 -13.79 20.24 -9.16
#